data_b823605c15675bb67cb73b5b9830fe41
#
_entry.id   b823605c15675bb67cb73b5b9830fe41
#
_cell.length_a   1.000
_cell.length_b   1.000
_cell.length_c   1.000
_cell.angle_alpha   90.00
_cell.angle_beta   90.00
_cell.angle_gamma   90.00
#
_symmetry.space_group_name_H-M   'P 1'
#
loop_
_entity.id
_entity.type
_entity.pdbx_description
1 polymer ?
#
loop_
_entity_poly.entity_id
_entity_poly.type
_entity_poly.pdbx_seq_one_letter_code
_entity_poly.pdbx_strand_id
1 'polypeptide(L)'
;MQGAVVTTLYISGSNEPGLVSEISHIIAKDTGAQLRSLNINSEKGKFDGILKISVHNVGHLEFLIQKMKKAKGVISVTRGEK
;
A
#
# COMPACT_ATOMS: atom_id res chain seq x y z
N MET A 1 -21.56 -13.97 -1.07
CA MET A 1 -20.73 -13.74 -1.21
C MET A 1 -20.20 -12.71 -0.94
N GLN A 2 -19.65 -12.40 -0.48
CA GLN A 2 -19.15 -11.45 -0.19
C GLN A 2 -18.25 -10.91 -0.79
N GLY A 3 -18.13 -9.94 -1.14
CA GLY A 3 -17.16 -9.48 -1.97
C GLY A 3 -16.07 -8.80 -1.25
N ALA A 4 -14.96 -8.72 -1.90
CA ALA A 4 -13.82 -7.98 -1.40
C ALA A 4 -13.99 -6.52 -1.78
N VAL A 5 -13.35 -5.66 -0.99
CA VAL A 5 -13.26 -4.24 -1.33
C VAL A 5 -11.97 -4.05 -2.12
N VAL A 6 -12.10 -3.57 -3.34
CA VAL A 6 -10.93 -3.26 -4.17
C VAL A 6 -10.73 -1.75 -4.14
N THR A 7 -9.55 -1.32 -3.79
CA THR A 7 -9.30 0.10 -3.65
C THR A 7 -7.91 0.45 -4.14
N THR A 8 -7.73 1.73 -4.44
CA THR A 8 -6.45 2.27 -4.89
C THR A 8 -5.87 3.10 -3.78
N LEU A 9 -4.60 2.89 -3.51
CA LEU A 9 -3.87 3.66 -2.51
C LEU A 9 -2.74 4.41 -3.17
N TYR A 10 -2.52 5.63 -2.73
CA TYR A 10 -1.39 6.44 -3.17
C TYR A 10 -0.40 6.55 -2.02
N ILE A 11 0.85 6.21 -2.28
CA ILE A 11 1.88 6.28 -1.26
C ILE A 11 3.01 7.16 -1.75
N SER A 12 3.67 7.81 -0.81
CA SER A 12 4.81 8.65 -1.15
C SER A 12 5.76 8.72 0.04
N GLY A 13 6.98 9.10 -0.23
CA GLY A 13 7.98 9.24 0.81
C GLY A 13 9.38 9.28 0.26
N SER A 14 10.34 8.89 1.08
CA SER A 14 11.74 8.80 0.71
C SER A 14 12.03 7.45 0.10
N ASN A 15 12.86 7.45 -0.91
CA ASN A 15 13.20 6.22 -1.60
C ASN A 15 14.26 5.44 -0.82
N GLU A 16 13.80 4.59 0.08
CA GLU A 16 14.68 3.79 0.92
C GLU A 16 14.94 2.44 0.29
N PRO A 17 16.15 1.88 0.46
CA PRO A 17 16.40 0.53 -0.05
C PRO A 17 15.40 -0.45 0.56
N GLY A 18 14.90 -1.34 -0.26
CA GLY A 18 13.98 -2.37 0.20
C GLY A 18 12.55 -1.93 0.42
N LEU A 19 12.22 -0.69 0.03
CA LEU A 19 10.89 -0.16 0.24
C LEU A 19 9.82 -1.00 -0.44
N VAL A 20 10.02 -1.33 -1.71
CA VAL A 20 9.03 -2.11 -2.45
C VAL A 20 8.85 -3.48 -1.82
N SER A 21 9.96 -4.09 -1.42
CA SER A 21 9.91 -5.39 -0.76
C SER A 21 9.14 -5.32 0.54
N GLU A 22 9.35 -4.26 1.29
CA GLU A 22 8.67 -4.14 2.57
C GLU A 22 7.16 -3.96 2.39
N ILE A 23 6.75 -3.13 1.45
CA ILE A 23 5.34 -2.92 1.19
C ILE A 23 4.69 -4.22 0.72
N SER A 24 5.34 -4.92 -0.20
CA SER A 24 4.85 -6.19 -0.68
C SER A 24 4.73 -7.20 0.44
N HIS A 25 5.71 -7.20 1.34
CA HIS A 25 5.72 -8.13 2.46
C HIS A 25 4.57 -7.87 3.43
N ILE A 26 4.31 -6.58 3.72
CA ILE A 26 3.21 -6.22 4.60
C ILE A 26 1.90 -6.77 4.06
N ILE A 27 1.68 -6.62 2.76
CA ILE A 27 0.45 -7.09 2.16
C ILE A 27 0.42 -8.62 2.09
N ALA A 28 1.56 -9.22 1.77
CA ALA A 28 1.63 -10.67 1.63
C ALA A 28 1.39 -11.39 2.95
N LYS A 29 1.78 -10.79 4.05
CA LYS A 29 1.57 -11.39 5.36
C LYS A 29 0.11 -11.36 5.78
N ASP A 30 -0.67 -10.51 5.17
CA ASP A 30 -2.07 -10.37 5.53
C ASP A 30 -2.87 -11.31 4.67
N THR A 31 -3.33 -12.41 5.24
CA THR A 31 -3.98 -13.44 4.46
C THR A 31 -5.29 -13.00 3.83
N GLY A 32 -5.87 -11.92 4.33
CA GLY A 32 -7.12 -11.42 3.78
C GLY A 32 -6.94 -10.36 2.72
N ALA A 33 -5.71 -9.98 2.44
CA ALA A 33 -5.44 -8.93 1.48
C ALA A 33 -4.76 -9.49 0.25
N GLN A 34 -5.00 -8.87 -0.88
CA GLN A 34 -4.38 -9.29 -2.11
C GLN A 34 -3.90 -8.07 -2.88
N LEU A 35 -2.62 -8.06 -3.21
CA LEU A 35 -2.05 -6.99 -4.01
C LEU A 35 -2.40 -7.26 -5.47
N ARG A 36 -3.08 -6.30 -6.08
CA ARG A 36 -3.49 -6.43 -7.47
C ARG A 36 -2.52 -5.79 -8.43
N SER A 37 -2.00 -4.64 -8.07
CA SER A 37 -1.00 -3.98 -8.90
C SER A 37 -0.22 -3.01 -8.04
N LEU A 38 0.99 -2.73 -8.48
CA LEU A 38 1.88 -1.82 -7.76
C LEU A 38 2.77 -1.12 -8.78
N ASN A 39 2.75 0.18 -8.75
CA ASN A 39 3.62 1.01 -9.56
C ASN A 39 4.33 2.00 -8.67
N ILE A 40 5.64 1.99 -8.71
CA ILE A 40 6.47 2.90 -7.92
C ILE A 40 7.32 3.72 -8.87
N ASN A 41 7.35 5.02 -8.63
CA ASN A 41 8.16 5.94 -9.37
C ASN A 41 9.15 6.59 -8.42
N SER A 42 10.42 6.50 -8.72
CA SER A 42 11.45 7.07 -7.87
C SER A 42 12.17 8.16 -8.61
N GLU A 43 12.39 9.28 -7.95
CA GLU A 43 13.07 10.40 -8.57
C GLU A 43 13.67 11.29 -7.49
N LYS A 44 14.96 11.56 -7.62
CA LYS A 44 15.65 12.50 -6.73
C LYS A 44 15.51 12.14 -5.27
N GLY A 45 15.64 10.86 -4.97
CA GLY A 45 15.60 10.38 -3.60
C GLY A 45 14.21 10.28 -2.99
N LYS A 46 13.19 10.53 -3.79
CA LYS A 46 11.81 10.43 -3.35
C LYS A 46 11.08 9.39 -4.18
N PHE A 47 9.96 8.94 -3.67
CA PHE A 47 9.14 8.03 -4.44
C PHE A 47 7.68 8.43 -4.33
N ASP A 48 6.92 8.07 -5.34
CA ASP A 48 5.49 8.02 -5.21
C ASP A 48 5.02 6.77 -5.90
N GLY A 49 3.88 6.27 -5.47
CA GLY A 49 3.39 5.03 -6.00
C GLY A 49 1.91 4.92 -5.92
N ILE A 50 1.40 4.03 -6.74
CA ILE A 50 -0.02 3.71 -6.78
C ILE A 50 -0.13 2.21 -6.64
N LEU A 51 -0.96 1.77 -5.71
CA LEU A 51 -1.21 0.33 -5.61
C LEU A 51 -2.68 0.05 -5.51
N LYS A 52 -3.07 -1.08 -6.05
CA LYS A 52 -4.43 -1.58 -5.94
C LYS A 52 -4.41 -2.82 -5.09
N ILE A 53 -5.31 -2.85 -4.12
CA ILE A 53 -5.41 -4.02 -3.26
C ILE A 53 -6.87 -4.38 -3.07
N SER A 54 -7.10 -5.64 -2.74
CA SER A 54 -8.41 -6.05 -2.30
C SER A 54 -8.31 -6.50 -0.85
N VAL A 55 -9.30 -6.15 -0.06
CA VAL A 55 -9.36 -6.43 1.36
C VAL A 55 -10.78 -6.83 1.70
N HIS A 56 -11.00 -7.32 2.92
CA HIS A 56 -12.33 -7.78 3.32
C HIS A 56 -13.32 -6.64 3.50
N ASN A 57 -12.87 -5.53 4.09
CA ASN A 57 -13.76 -4.43 4.40
C ASN A 57 -12.92 -3.18 4.68
N VAL A 58 -13.61 -2.09 4.98
CA VAL A 58 -12.93 -0.80 5.20
C VAL A 58 -12.05 -0.84 6.44
N GLY A 59 -12.50 -1.53 7.49
CA GLY A 59 -11.67 -1.66 8.70
C GLY A 59 -10.37 -2.35 8.41
N HIS A 60 -10.42 -3.39 7.59
CA HIS A 60 -9.22 -4.12 7.18
C HIS A 60 -8.28 -3.20 6.39
N LEU A 61 -8.86 -2.38 5.52
CA LEU A 61 -8.09 -1.43 4.74
C LEU A 61 -7.37 -0.44 5.64
N GLU A 62 -8.07 0.11 6.63
CA GLU A 62 -7.47 1.06 7.56
C GLU A 62 -6.32 0.44 8.32
N PHE A 63 -6.48 -0.81 8.72
CA PHE A 63 -5.44 -1.55 9.42
C PHE A 63 -4.17 -1.65 8.55
N LEU A 64 -4.35 -1.98 7.28
CA LEU A 64 -3.21 -2.09 6.37
C LEU A 64 -2.56 -0.74 6.12
N ILE A 65 -3.36 0.30 5.98
CA ILE A 65 -2.82 1.65 5.79
C ILE A 65 -1.92 2.02 6.97
N GLN A 66 -2.36 1.74 8.18
CA GLN A 66 -1.56 2.05 9.36
C GLN A 66 -0.25 1.27 9.37
N LYS A 67 -0.30 0.03 8.95
CA LYS A 67 0.93 -0.76 8.86
C LYS A 67 1.89 -0.21 7.82
N MET A 68 1.37 0.20 6.68
CA MET A 68 2.22 0.75 5.64
C MET A 68 2.84 2.07 6.05
N LYS A 69 2.11 2.87 6.82
CA LYS A 69 2.66 4.14 7.30
C LYS A 69 3.85 3.96 8.23
N LYS A 70 3.98 2.78 8.83
CA LYS A 70 5.10 2.50 9.71
C LYS A 70 6.34 2.03 8.97
N ALA A 71 6.23 1.74 7.68
CA ALA A 71 7.38 1.31 6.91
C ALA A 71 8.37 2.45 6.79
N LYS A 72 9.65 2.10 6.85
CA LYS A 72 10.70 3.11 6.78
C LYS A 72 10.64 3.82 5.43
N GLY A 73 10.63 5.12 5.47
CA GLY A 73 10.60 5.93 4.26
C GLY A 73 9.23 6.36 3.82
N VAL A 74 8.18 5.71 4.29
CA VAL A 74 6.82 6.09 3.89
C VAL A 74 6.39 7.30 4.68
N ILE A 75 5.98 8.34 3.98
CA ILE A 75 5.51 9.58 4.59
C ILE A 75 4.01 9.68 4.52
N SER A 76 3.41 9.21 3.45
CA SER A 76 1.99 9.42 3.21
C SER A 76 1.38 8.18 2.55
N VAL A 77 0.22 7.78 3.05
CA VAL A 77 -0.58 6.73 2.42
C VAL A 77 -2.02 7.23 2.43
N THR A 78 -2.60 7.42 1.25
CA THR A 78 -3.97 7.92 1.15
C THR A 78 -4.78 7.07 0.18
N ARG A 79 -6.09 7.03 0.39
CA ARG A 79 -6.98 6.33 -0.51
C ARG A 79 -7.23 7.17 -1.74
N GLY A 80 -7.23 6.50 -2.89
CA GLY A 80 -7.62 7.13 -4.13
C GLY A 80 -9.12 7.24 -4.23
N GLU A 81 -9.56 8.27 -4.88
CA GLU A 81 -10.95 8.44 -5.09
C GLU A 81 -11.34 7.78 -6.32
N LYS A 82 -12.10 7.05 -6.29
CA LYS A 82 -12.54 6.46 -7.28
C LYS A 82 -12.21 6.33 -8.14
#